data_847267aaf21dfaa8e5342dfc215005e3
#
_entry.id   847267aaf21dfaa8e5342dfc215005e3
#
_cell.length_a   1.000
_cell.length_b   1.000
_cell.length_c   1.000
_cell.angle_alpha   90.00
_cell.angle_beta   90.00
_cell.angle_gamma   90.00
#
_symmetry.space_group_name_H-M   'P 1'
#
loop_
_entity.id
_entity.type
_entity.pdbx_description
1 polymer ?
#
loop_
_entity_poly.entity_id
_entity_poly.type
_entity_poly.pdbx_seq_one_letter_code
_entity_poly.pdbx_strand_id
1 'polypeptide(L)'
;SMFTARTPPSIWPAIHPRLLELIQQHRSTMIFVNSRRLAERLAQAINELAAEQDAEVGEVALAHHGSVAKEKRAAIEDRLKRGQLPAIVATSSLELGIDMGAVDLVIQIEAPPSIASGMQRIGRAGHRVGESSRGVIFPKYRGDLLACSAATGRMLEGTVEETYYPRNPLDLIAQQIVAIVARENISVDDLYALLRGAAPYADLPRGSFEGVLDMLAGRYPSDEFSE
;
A
#
# COMPACT_ATOMS: atom_id res chain seq x y z
N SER A 1 17.43 32.27 -28.69
CA SER A 1 18.04 31.04 -28.23
C SER A 1 17.00 30.29 -27.40
N MET A 2 16.22 29.40 -28.02
CA MET A 2 15.21 28.54 -27.37
C MET A 2 15.92 27.41 -26.67
N PHE A 3 15.87 27.37 -25.35
CA PHE A 3 16.17 26.19 -24.57
C PHE A 3 15.01 25.19 -24.76
N THR A 4 15.12 24.32 -25.74
CA THR A 4 14.28 23.13 -25.78
C THR A 4 14.70 22.22 -24.63
N ALA A 5 13.90 22.22 -23.55
CA ALA A 5 14.03 21.25 -22.48
C ALA A 5 13.85 19.86 -23.10
N ARG A 6 14.96 19.14 -23.32
CA ARG A 6 14.92 17.74 -23.70
C ARG A 6 14.24 16.97 -22.56
N THR A 7 13.08 16.42 -22.82
CA THR A 7 12.46 15.46 -21.91
C THR A 7 13.49 14.37 -21.62
N PRO A 8 13.84 14.11 -20.35
CA PRO A 8 14.81 13.07 -20.05
C PRO A 8 14.33 11.74 -20.63
N PRO A 9 15.23 10.93 -21.21
CA PRO A 9 14.86 9.67 -21.83
C PRO A 9 14.17 8.78 -20.77
N SER A 10 13.10 8.08 -21.19
CA SER A 10 12.38 7.14 -20.34
C SER A 10 13.34 6.05 -19.82
N ILE A 11 13.26 5.72 -18.55
CA ILE A 11 14.07 4.64 -17.93
C ILE A 11 13.50 3.24 -18.24
N TRP A 12 12.24 3.16 -18.67
CA TRP A 12 11.53 1.90 -18.89
C TRP A 12 12.18 0.96 -19.90
N PRO A 13 12.76 1.45 -21.01
CA PRO A 13 13.48 0.59 -21.94
C PRO A 13 14.66 -0.16 -21.32
N ALA A 14 15.24 0.36 -20.22
CA ALA A 14 16.30 -0.32 -19.48
C ALA A 14 15.72 -1.23 -18.37
N ILE A 15 14.59 -0.86 -17.76
CA ILE A 15 13.97 -1.61 -16.66
C ILE A 15 13.29 -2.89 -17.16
N HIS A 16 12.48 -2.82 -18.23
CA HIS A 16 11.69 -3.96 -18.69
C HIS A 16 12.52 -5.21 -19.03
N PRO A 17 13.62 -5.11 -19.80
CA PRO A 17 14.47 -6.27 -20.08
C PRO A 17 15.09 -6.86 -18.80
N ARG A 18 15.50 -6.00 -17.87
CA ARG A 18 16.08 -6.44 -16.60
C ARG A 18 15.06 -7.15 -15.70
N LEU A 19 13.81 -6.69 -15.70
CA LEU A 19 12.73 -7.37 -14.98
C LEU A 19 12.46 -8.74 -15.58
N LEU A 20 12.36 -8.84 -16.89
CA LEU A 20 12.13 -10.12 -17.57
C LEU A 20 13.28 -11.11 -17.29
N GLU A 21 14.54 -10.66 -17.36
CA GLU A 21 15.69 -11.47 -17.00
C GLU A 21 15.62 -11.99 -15.56
N LEU A 22 15.27 -11.14 -14.60
CA LEU A 22 15.10 -11.54 -13.19
C LEU A 22 13.96 -12.54 -13.01
N ILE A 23 12.85 -12.37 -13.72
CA ILE A 23 11.71 -13.31 -13.69
C ILE A 23 12.16 -14.67 -14.22
N GLN A 24 12.89 -14.70 -15.33
CA GLN A 24 13.38 -15.94 -15.95
C GLN A 24 14.41 -16.70 -15.10
N GLN A 25 15.12 -15.98 -14.22
CA GLN A 25 16.11 -16.58 -13.29
C GLN A 25 15.47 -17.18 -12.02
N HIS A 26 14.17 -16.95 -11.77
CA HIS A 26 13.47 -17.37 -10.56
C HIS A 26 12.18 -18.13 -10.89
N ARG A 27 11.76 -19.07 -10.03
CA ARG A 27 10.52 -19.82 -10.23
C ARG A 27 9.28 -18.98 -9.98
N SER A 28 9.37 -18.06 -9.03
CA SER A 28 8.27 -17.19 -8.62
C SER A 28 8.78 -15.81 -8.25
N THR A 29 8.22 -14.79 -8.89
CA THR A 29 8.60 -13.40 -8.67
C THR A 29 7.37 -12.57 -8.32
N MET A 30 7.46 -11.76 -7.28
CA MET A 30 6.45 -10.78 -6.93
C MET A 30 6.99 -9.38 -7.16
N ILE A 31 6.32 -8.60 -8.02
CA ILE A 31 6.72 -7.23 -8.35
C ILE A 31 5.71 -6.29 -7.72
N PHE A 32 6.12 -5.49 -6.75
CA PHE A 32 5.28 -4.47 -6.13
C PHE A 32 5.41 -3.13 -6.83
N VAL A 33 4.27 -2.50 -7.06
CA VAL A 33 4.14 -1.16 -7.62
C VAL A 33 3.19 -0.31 -6.78
N ASN A 34 3.28 1.02 -6.89
CA ASN A 34 2.49 1.93 -6.06
C ASN A 34 1.17 2.38 -6.73
N SER A 35 0.84 1.88 -7.94
CA SER A 35 -0.44 2.19 -8.58
C SER A 35 -0.98 1.02 -9.42
N ARG A 36 -2.32 0.91 -9.46
CA ARG A 36 -3.04 -0.11 -10.26
C ARG A 36 -2.73 0.00 -11.74
N ARG A 37 -2.71 1.23 -12.25
CA ARG A 37 -2.41 1.52 -13.66
C ARG A 37 -1.00 1.06 -14.04
N LEU A 38 -0.04 1.24 -13.13
CA LEU A 38 1.33 0.76 -13.36
C LEU A 38 1.39 -0.78 -13.31
N ALA A 39 0.62 -1.43 -12.43
CA ALA A 39 0.55 -2.88 -12.37
C ALA A 39 0.11 -3.50 -13.70
N GLU A 40 -0.99 -2.99 -14.29
CA GLU A 40 -1.50 -3.46 -15.57
C GLU A 40 -0.49 -3.20 -16.72
N ARG A 41 0.01 -1.97 -16.83
CA ARG A 41 0.97 -1.61 -17.89
C ARG A 41 2.27 -2.39 -17.81
N LEU A 42 2.77 -2.64 -16.60
CA LEU A 42 4.02 -3.36 -16.42
C LEU A 42 3.86 -4.85 -16.74
N ALA A 43 2.76 -5.48 -16.29
CA ALA A 43 2.45 -6.86 -16.63
C ALA A 43 2.32 -7.04 -18.16
N GLN A 44 1.62 -6.11 -18.82
CA GLN A 44 1.50 -6.11 -20.28
C GLN A 44 2.87 -5.97 -20.96
N ALA A 45 3.68 -4.99 -20.58
CA ALA A 45 4.99 -4.74 -21.18
C ALA A 45 5.96 -5.94 -21.00
N ILE A 46 5.91 -6.61 -19.85
CA ILE A 46 6.69 -7.82 -19.59
C ILE A 46 6.25 -8.96 -20.53
N ASN A 47 4.93 -9.16 -20.68
CA ASN A 47 4.41 -10.19 -21.58
C ASN A 47 4.73 -9.92 -23.05
N GLU A 48 4.61 -8.66 -23.49
CA GLU A 48 4.97 -8.26 -24.86
C GLU A 48 6.45 -8.54 -25.14
N LEU A 49 7.33 -8.14 -24.21
CA LEU A 49 8.76 -8.39 -24.36
C LEU A 49 9.12 -9.89 -24.32
N ALA A 50 8.43 -10.67 -23.51
CA ALA A 50 8.61 -12.12 -23.46
C ALA A 50 8.18 -12.77 -24.79
N ALA A 51 7.06 -12.35 -25.37
CA ALA A 51 6.56 -12.83 -26.65
C ALA A 51 7.47 -12.43 -27.83
N GLU A 52 8.17 -11.30 -27.76
CA GLU A 52 9.19 -10.91 -28.73
C GLU A 52 10.43 -11.85 -28.71
N GLN A 53 10.76 -12.40 -27.53
CA GLN A 53 11.87 -13.35 -27.37
C GLN A 53 11.49 -14.78 -27.77
N ASP A 54 10.27 -15.19 -27.43
CA ASP A 54 9.70 -16.50 -27.75
C ASP A 54 8.19 -16.37 -27.97
N ALA A 55 7.76 -16.52 -29.20
CA ALA A 55 6.35 -16.37 -29.61
C ALA A 55 5.43 -17.47 -29.01
N GLU A 56 5.99 -18.58 -28.55
CA GLU A 56 5.21 -19.66 -27.93
C GLU A 56 5.11 -19.50 -26.39
N VAL A 57 5.84 -18.54 -25.80
CA VAL A 57 5.74 -18.27 -24.37
C VAL A 57 4.33 -17.78 -24.01
N GLY A 58 3.73 -18.39 -23.00
CA GLY A 58 2.44 -17.96 -22.48
C GLY A 58 2.55 -16.69 -21.61
N GLU A 59 1.51 -16.42 -20.84
CA GLU A 59 1.53 -15.31 -19.88
C GLU A 59 2.63 -15.48 -18.83
N VAL A 60 3.58 -14.54 -18.81
CA VAL A 60 4.71 -14.49 -17.86
C VAL A 60 4.33 -13.72 -16.60
N ALA A 61 3.53 -12.67 -16.73
CA ALA A 61 3.14 -11.81 -15.62
C ALA A 61 1.65 -11.44 -15.68
N LEU A 62 1.01 -11.36 -14.52
CA LEU A 62 -0.36 -10.87 -14.38
C LEU A 62 -0.45 -9.80 -13.30
N ALA A 63 -1.34 -8.81 -13.53
CA ALA A 63 -1.60 -7.76 -12.57
C ALA A 63 -2.54 -8.24 -11.45
N HIS A 64 -2.25 -7.84 -10.21
CA HIS A 64 -3.03 -8.16 -9.02
C HIS A 64 -3.28 -6.89 -8.19
N HIS A 65 -4.51 -6.43 -8.14
CA HIS A 65 -4.90 -5.23 -7.37
C HIS A 65 -6.39 -5.26 -7.00
N GLY A 66 -6.81 -4.38 -6.12
CA GLY A 66 -8.16 -4.38 -5.54
C GLY A 66 -9.32 -4.22 -6.54
N SER A 67 -9.08 -3.74 -7.78
CA SER A 67 -10.11 -3.66 -8.82
C SER A 67 -10.27 -4.96 -9.65
N VAL A 68 -9.37 -5.92 -9.49
CA VAL A 68 -9.52 -7.26 -10.08
C VAL A 68 -10.52 -8.05 -9.25
N ALA A 69 -11.45 -8.76 -9.89
CA ALA A 69 -12.45 -9.58 -9.21
C ALA A 69 -11.79 -10.59 -8.26
N LYS A 70 -12.43 -10.86 -7.12
CA LYS A 70 -11.86 -11.70 -6.05
C LYS A 70 -11.49 -13.09 -6.55
N GLU A 71 -12.36 -13.69 -7.35
CA GLU A 71 -12.16 -15.03 -7.92
C GLU A 71 -10.95 -15.05 -8.87
N LYS A 72 -10.80 -14.01 -9.70
CA LYS A 72 -9.66 -13.88 -10.60
C LYS A 72 -8.35 -13.69 -9.83
N ARG A 73 -8.37 -12.90 -8.75
CA ARG A 73 -7.20 -12.74 -7.88
C ARG A 73 -6.76 -14.06 -7.28
N ALA A 74 -7.70 -14.83 -6.70
CA ALA A 74 -7.42 -16.14 -6.14
C ALA A 74 -6.84 -17.12 -7.19
N ALA A 75 -7.35 -17.09 -8.42
CA ALA A 75 -6.82 -17.90 -9.52
C ALA A 75 -5.39 -17.51 -9.91
N ILE A 76 -5.07 -16.19 -9.93
CA ILE A 76 -3.71 -15.68 -10.19
C ILE A 76 -2.74 -16.16 -9.10
N GLU A 77 -3.16 -16.05 -7.83
CA GLU A 77 -2.38 -16.48 -6.68
C GLU A 77 -2.08 -18.00 -6.72
N ASP A 78 -3.09 -18.79 -7.04
CA ASP A 78 -2.96 -20.26 -7.15
C ASP A 78 -2.00 -20.65 -8.31
N ARG A 79 -2.09 -19.98 -9.46
CA ARG A 79 -1.17 -20.18 -10.59
C ARG A 79 0.29 -19.88 -10.21
N LEU A 80 0.55 -18.82 -9.45
CA LEU A 80 1.90 -18.51 -8.96
C LEU A 80 2.40 -19.60 -8.02
N LYS A 81 1.57 -20.01 -7.04
CA LYS A 81 1.91 -21.09 -6.09
C LYS A 81 2.27 -22.40 -6.78
N ARG A 82 1.54 -22.75 -7.83
CA ARG A 82 1.79 -23.97 -8.62
C ARG A 82 2.95 -23.84 -9.61
N GLY A 83 3.58 -22.68 -9.70
CA GLY A 83 4.64 -22.43 -10.69
C GLY A 83 4.14 -22.37 -12.13
N GLN A 84 2.84 -22.11 -12.35
CA GLN A 84 2.19 -21.97 -13.65
C GLN A 84 2.19 -20.51 -14.15
N LEU A 85 2.59 -19.59 -13.30
CA LEU A 85 2.75 -18.16 -13.57
C LEU A 85 4.07 -17.70 -12.95
N PRO A 86 5.05 -17.28 -13.73
CA PRO A 86 6.36 -16.87 -13.21
C PRO A 86 6.33 -15.60 -12.36
N ALA A 87 5.42 -14.65 -12.66
CA ALA A 87 5.39 -13.38 -11.95
C ALA A 87 3.98 -12.84 -11.71
N ILE A 88 3.83 -12.11 -10.59
CA ILE A 88 2.66 -11.26 -10.30
C ILE A 88 3.15 -9.83 -10.13
N VAL A 89 2.45 -8.87 -10.77
CA VAL A 89 2.65 -7.44 -10.55
C VAL A 89 1.53 -6.93 -9.65
N ALA A 90 1.85 -6.62 -8.40
CA ALA A 90 0.87 -6.32 -7.35
C ALA A 90 0.98 -4.89 -6.81
N THR A 91 -0.12 -4.38 -6.30
CA THR A 91 -0.14 -3.23 -5.39
C THR A 91 -0.10 -3.72 -3.94
N SER A 92 -0.56 -2.91 -2.97
CA SER A 92 -0.68 -3.32 -1.56
C SER A 92 -1.59 -4.54 -1.31
N SER A 93 -2.30 -5.02 -2.33
CA SER A 93 -3.22 -6.16 -2.23
C SER A 93 -2.57 -7.49 -1.78
N LEU A 94 -1.26 -7.64 -1.95
CA LEU A 94 -0.48 -8.81 -1.54
C LEU A 94 0.52 -8.51 -0.42
N GLU A 95 0.42 -7.33 0.17
CA GLU A 95 1.28 -6.88 1.27
C GLU A 95 0.99 -7.63 2.57
N LEU A 96 -0.31 -7.86 2.84
CA LEU A 96 -0.81 -8.49 4.07
C LEU A 96 -1.73 -9.68 3.79
N GLY A 97 -1.75 -10.63 4.72
CA GLY A 97 -2.89 -11.51 4.98
C GLY A 97 -3.11 -12.69 4.03
N ILE A 98 -2.24 -12.98 3.07
CA ILE A 98 -2.42 -14.12 2.19
C ILE A 98 -1.29 -15.11 2.42
N ASP A 99 -1.66 -16.36 2.67
CA ASP A 99 -0.74 -17.50 2.65
C ASP A 99 -0.37 -17.81 1.19
N MET A 100 0.43 -16.94 0.59
CA MET A 100 0.95 -17.10 -0.76
C MET A 100 2.11 -18.10 -0.82
N GLY A 101 2.56 -18.58 0.34
CA GLY A 101 3.86 -19.23 0.42
C GLY A 101 5.01 -18.25 0.15
N ALA A 102 6.22 -18.73 0.21
CA ALA A 102 7.39 -17.93 -0.12
C ALA A 102 7.54 -17.81 -1.64
N VAL A 103 7.84 -16.61 -2.11
CA VAL A 103 8.33 -16.37 -3.48
C VAL A 103 9.85 -16.31 -3.48
N ASP A 104 10.47 -16.64 -4.62
CA ASP A 104 11.92 -16.66 -4.71
C ASP A 104 12.53 -15.26 -4.76
N LEU A 105 11.81 -14.30 -5.35
CA LEU A 105 12.25 -12.93 -5.50
C LEU A 105 11.11 -11.94 -5.31
N VAL A 106 11.36 -10.88 -4.55
CA VAL A 106 10.51 -9.69 -4.50
C VAL A 106 11.21 -8.53 -5.19
N ILE A 107 10.49 -7.86 -6.08
CA ILE A 107 10.93 -6.63 -6.74
C ILE A 107 10.00 -5.51 -6.32
N GLN A 108 10.55 -4.36 -5.98
CA GLN A 108 9.83 -3.13 -5.68
C GLN A 108 10.16 -2.09 -6.75
N ILE A 109 9.15 -1.56 -7.43
CA ILE A 109 9.31 -0.43 -8.35
C ILE A 109 8.95 0.86 -7.58
N GLU A 110 9.83 1.84 -7.60
CA GLU A 110 9.84 3.06 -6.78
C GLU A 110 10.10 2.74 -5.28
N ALA A 111 10.33 3.77 -4.50
CA ALA A 111 10.40 3.63 -3.06
C ALA A 111 9.05 3.11 -2.51
N PRO A 112 9.06 2.20 -1.53
CA PRO A 112 7.82 1.76 -0.89
C PRO A 112 7.13 2.93 -0.17
N PRO A 113 5.80 2.89 0.01
CA PRO A 113 5.06 3.97 0.67
C PRO A 113 5.51 4.26 2.11
N SER A 114 6.01 3.25 2.78
CA SER A 114 6.60 3.31 4.12
C SER A 114 7.66 2.22 4.29
N ILE A 115 8.52 2.35 5.29
CA ILE A 115 9.53 1.32 5.61
C ILE A 115 8.84 0.03 6.05
N ALA A 116 7.79 0.14 6.88
CA ALA A 116 6.98 -1.00 7.29
C ALA A 116 6.40 -1.75 6.09
N SER A 117 5.81 -1.02 5.11
CA SER A 117 5.31 -1.60 3.86
C SER A 117 6.43 -2.28 3.07
N GLY A 118 7.59 -1.63 2.93
CA GLY A 118 8.76 -2.21 2.26
C GLY A 118 9.21 -3.52 2.89
N MET A 119 9.30 -3.57 4.21
CA MET A 119 9.67 -4.77 4.96
C MET A 119 8.63 -5.90 4.80
N GLN A 120 7.33 -5.57 4.84
CA GLN A 120 6.26 -6.53 4.63
C GLN A 120 6.28 -7.12 3.22
N ARG A 121 6.55 -6.29 2.20
CA ARG A 121 6.68 -6.71 0.80
C ARG A 121 7.89 -7.62 0.61
N ILE A 122 9.08 -7.20 1.04
CA ILE A 122 10.31 -7.98 0.91
C ILE A 122 10.25 -9.25 1.76
N GLY A 123 9.58 -9.22 2.90
CA GLY A 123 9.31 -10.40 3.72
C GLY A 123 8.48 -11.49 3.04
N ARG A 124 7.93 -11.24 1.84
CA ARG A 124 7.31 -12.28 1.00
C ARG A 124 8.33 -13.16 0.29
N ALA A 125 9.59 -12.70 0.18
CA ALA A 125 10.66 -13.50 -0.38
C ALA A 125 11.30 -14.39 0.69
N GLY A 126 11.33 -15.69 0.44
CA GLY A 126 12.05 -16.68 1.24
C GLY A 126 11.39 -17.02 2.59
N HIS A 127 11.14 -18.28 2.85
CA HIS A 127 10.61 -18.78 4.13
C HIS A 127 11.28 -20.09 4.57
N ARG A 128 12.50 -20.34 4.15
CA ARG A 128 13.26 -21.38 4.85
C ARG A 128 13.88 -20.76 6.09
N VAL A 129 13.68 -21.41 7.22
CA VAL A 129 14.29 -20.99 8.49
C VAL A 129 15.80 -20.82 8.28
N GLY A 130 16.31 -19.58 8.47
CA GLY A 130 17.73 -19.26 8.28
C GLY A 130 18.11 -18.67 6.93
N GLU A 131 17.20 -18.55 5.95
CA GLU A 131 17.45 -17.84 4.69
C GLU A 131 17.04 -16.36 4.79
N SER A 132 17.87 -15.47 4.24
CA SER A 132 17.55 -14.05 4.14
C SER A 132 16.61 -13.78 2.96
N SER A 133 15.56 -12.98 3.21
CA SER A 133 14.67 -12.50 2.14
C SER A 133 15.45 -11.71 1.09
N ARG A 134 15.23 -12.01 -0.19
CA ARG A 134 15.85 -11.30 -1.30
C ARG A 134 14.89 -10.30 -1.91
N GLY A 135 15.28 -9.02 -1.92
CA GLY A 135 14.53 -7.94 -2.57
C GLY A 135 15.41 -7.10 -3.48
N VAL A 136 14.82 -6.60 -4.57
CA VAL A 136 15.45 -5.64 -5.49
C VAL A 136 14.56 -4.43 -5.63
N ILE A 137 15.10 -3.23 -5.47
CA ILE A 137 14.36 -1.98 -5.63
C ILE A 137 14.83 -1.27 -6.90
N PHE A 138 13.88 -0.95 -7.78
CA PHE A 138 14.13 -0.19 -9.00
C PHE A 138 13.61 1.23 -8.84
N PRO A 139 14.48 2.27 -8.86
CA PRO A 139 14.02 3.64 -8.95
C PRO A 139 13.38 3.89 -10.32
N LYS A 140 12.27 4.63 -10.34
CA LYS A 140 11.52 4.93 -11.56
C LYS A 140 12.06 6.15 -12.32
N TYR A 141 12.75 7.03 -11.61
CA TYR A 141 13.41 8.21 -12.15
C TYR A 141 14.60 8.60 -11.26
N ARG A 142 15.43 9.51 -11.75
CA ARG A 142 16.71 9.84 -11.08
C ARG A 142 16.54 10.34 -9.64
N GLY A 143 15.49 11.14 -9.37
CA GLY A 143 15.24 11.65 -8.02
C GLY A 143 14.75 10.56 -7.04
N ASP A 144 14.11 9.51 -7.54
CA ASP A 144 13.63 8.39 -6.73
C ASP A 144 14.77 7.50 -6.19
N LEU A 145 15.94 7.57 -6.80
CA LEU A 145 17.13 6.82 -6.34
C LEU A 145 17.48 7.16 -4.88
N LEU A 146 17.38 8.42 -4.50
CA LEU A 146 17.68 8.85 -3.14
C LEU A 146 16.65 8.28 -2.14
N ALA A 147 15.38 8.34 -2.49
CA ALA A 147 14.30 7.77 -1.67
C ALA A 147 14.43 6.24 -1.55
N CYS A 148 14.70 5.53 -2.65
CA CYS A 148 14.96 4.10 -2.65
C CYS A 148 16.16 3.72 -1.77
N SER A 149 17.25 4.49 -1.86
CA SER A 149 18.46 4.24 -1.06
C SER A 149 18.21 4.47 0.43
N ALA A 150 17.52 5.56 0.79
CA ALA A 150 17.18 5.87 2.17
C ALA A 150 16.22 4.80 2.75
N ALA A 151 15.20 4.40 1.98
CA ALA A 151 14.29 3.34 2.40
C ALA A 151 15.02 2.01 2.62
N THR A 152 15.93 1.64 1.71
CA THR A 152 16.73 0.42 1.82
C THR A 152 17.60 0.45 3.08
N GLY A 153 18.29 1.57 3.36
CA GLY A 153 19.10 1.72 4.57
C GLY A 153 18.27 1.50 5.84
N ARG A 154 17.12 2.18 5.95
CA ARG A 154 16.22 2.03 7.10
C ARG A 154 15.63 0.63 7.25
N MET A 155 15.31 -0.04 6.13
CA MET A 155 14.85 -1.43 6.17
C MET A 155 15.93 -2.38 6.68
N LEU A 156 17.20 -2.18 6.30
CA LEU A 156 18.32 -2.98 6.78
C LEU A 156 18.59 -2.75 8.28
N GLU A 157 18.35 -1.54 8.77
CA GLU A 157 18.44 -1.21 10.20
C GLU A 157 17.22 -1.69 10.99
N GLY A 158 16.14 -2.13 10.35
CA GLY A 158 14.88 -2.50 10.99
C GLY A 158 14.12 -1.31 11.58
N THR A 159 14.44 -0.09 11.14
CA THR A 159 13.85 1.15 11.65
C THR A 159 12.57 1.49 10.89
N VAL A 160 11.42 1.22 11.49
CA VAL A 160 10.10 1.56 10.93
C VAL A 160 9.61 2.92 11.43
N GLU A 161 8.64 3.49 10.74
CA GLU A 161 7.98 4.73 11.15
C GLU A 161 7.20 4.51 12.45
N GLU A 162 7.22 5.52 13.32
CA GLU A 162 6.35 5.55 14.48
C GLU A 162 4.89 5.65 14.06
N THR A 163 4.03 4.91 14.75
CA THR A 163 2.58 4.96 14.52
C THR A 163 1.98 6.09 15.34
N TYR A 164 1.49 7.12 14.66
CA TYR A 164 0.73 8.20 15.29
C TYR A 164 -0.75 7.96 15.10
N TYR A 165 -1.51 8.03 16.20
CA TYR A 165 -2.97 8.07 16.14
C TYR A 165 -3.47 9.51 16.32
N PRO A 166 -4.59 9.90 15.66
CA PRO A 166 -5.16 11.23 15.82
C PRO A 166 -5.54 11.49 17.28
N ARG A 167 -5.16 12.65 17.82
CA ARG A 167 -5.59 13.08 19.14
C ARG A 167 -6.84 13.95 19.00
N ASN A 168 -7.86 13.65 19.81
CA ASN A 168 -9.13 14.37 19.84
C ASN A 168 -9.76 14.59 18.45
N PRO A 169 -9.90 13.57 17.56
CA PRO A 169 -10.53 13.73 16.26
C PRO A 169 -12.03 14.01 16.45
N LEU A 170 -12.47 15.27 16.25
CA LEU A 170 -13.83 15.73 16.60
C LEU A 170 -14.90 15.15 15.67
N ASP A 171 -14.57 14.84 14.42
CA ASP A 171 -15.43 14.15 13.46
C ASP A 171 -15.77 12.72 13.91
N LEU A 172 -14.79 11.98 14.39
CA LEU A 172 -15.00 10.64 14.92
C LEU A 172 -15.77 10.67 16.24
N ILE A 173 -15.51 11.67 17.12
CA ILE A 173 -16.27 11.78 18.36
C ILE A 173 -17.74 12.09 18.10
N ALA A 174 -18.04 12.95 17.12
CA ALA A 174 -19.42 13.23 16.71
C ALA A 174 -20.13 11.95 16.26
N GLN A 175 -19.46 11.14 15.43
CA GLN A 175 -20.00 9.86 14.97
C GLN A 175 -20.23 8.89 16.12
N GLN A 176 -19.30 8.79 17.08
CA GLN A 176 -19.45 7.90 18.24
C GLN A 176 -20.56 8.38 19.17
N ILE A 177 -20.70 9.67 19.41
CA ILE A 177 -21.80 10.24 20.20
C ILE A 177 -23.14 9.83 19.59
N VAL A 178 -23.34 10.05 18.30
CA VAL A 178 -24.58 9.65 17.60
C VAL A 178 -24.84 8.15 17.74
N ALA A 179 -23.81 7.32 17.56
CA ALA A 179 -23.96 5.87 17.68
C ALA A 179 -24.35 5.41 19.09
N ILE A 180 -23.85 6.07 20.14
CA ILE A 180 -24.18 5.76 21.54
C ILE A 180 -25.61 6.20 21.87
N VAL A 181 -25.92 7.46 21.62
CA VAL A 181 -27.24 8.04 22.00
C VAL A 181 -28.41 7.49 21.19
N ALA A 182 -28.14 6.95 20.00
CA ALA A 182 -29.14 6.21 19.20
C ALA A 182 -29.58 4.90 19.85
N ARG A 183 -28.80 4.35 20.79
CA ARG A 183 -29.08 3.06 21.43
C ARG A 183 -29.61 3.19 22.85
N GLU A 184 -29.15 4.18 23.58
CA GLU A 184 -29.49 4.37 24.99
C GLU A 184 -29.38 5.85 25.41
N ASN A 185 -30.16 6.23 26.43
CA ASN A 185 -30.01 7.52 27.07
C ASN A 185 -28.80 7.50 28.01
N ILE A 186 -27.93 8.46 27.85
CA ILE A 186 -26.74 8.63 28.70
C ILE A 186 -26.64 10.09 29.14
N SER A 187 -26.20 10.33 30.38
CA SER A 187 -25.95 11.70 30.83
C SER A 187 -24.73 12.29 30.11
N VAL A 188 -24.70 13.62 29.96
CA VAL A 188 -23.57 14.32 29.31
C VAL A 188 -22.25 14.04 30.02
N ASP A 189 -22.27 13.95 31.36
CA ASP A 189 -21.07 13.68 32.15
C ASP A 189 -20.59 12.23 32.02
N ASP A 190 -21.50 11.26 32.00
CA ASP A 190 -21.18 9.87 31.78
C ASP A 190 -20.67 9.63 30.35
N LEU A 191 -21.28 10.29 29.37
CA LEU A 191 -20.80 10.24 27.97
C LEU A 191 -19.38 10.79 27.83
N TYR A 192 -19.10 11.93 28.46
CA TYR A 192 -17.77 12.52 28.49
C TYR A 192 -16.74 11.60 29.13
N ALA A 193 -17.08 11.01 30.28
CA ALA A 193 -16.22 10.07 30.98
C ALA A 193 -15.97 8.81 30.15
N LEU A 194 -17.01 8.27 29.49
CA LEU A 194 -16.90 7.11 28.61
C LEU A 194 -15.95 7.38 27.45
N LEU A 195 -16.09 8.51 26.77
CA LEU A 195 -15.26 8.87 25.63
C LEU A 195 -13.80 9.06 26.03
N ARG A 196 -13.53 9.69 27.16
CA ARG A 196 -12.17 9.86 27.70
C ARG A 196 -11.50 8.55 28.14
N GLY A 197 -12.25 7.48 28.28
CA GLY A 197 -11.70 6.13 28.46
C GLY A 197 -10.94 5.59 27.28
N ALA A 198 -11.13 6.14 26.08
CA ALA A 198 -10.40 5.78 24.87
C ALA A 198 -9.11 6.62 24.73
N ALA A 199 -7.99 5.98 24.40
CA ALA A 199 -6.69 6.63 24.30
C ALA A 199 -6.67 7.91 23.42
N PRO A 200 -7.35 7.97 22.24
CA PRO A 200 -7.40 9.20 21.44
C PRO A 200 -8.04 10.39 22.15
N TYR A 201 -8.87 10.15 23.15
CA TYR A 201 -9.67 11.17 23.85
C TYR A 201 -9.29 11.34 25.33
N ALA A 202 -8.22 10.71 25.80
CA ALA A 202 -7.79 10.82 27.18
C ALA A 202 -7.61 12.28 27.66
N ASP A 203 -7.13 13.14 26.77
CA ASP A 203 -6.91 14.56 26.99
C ASP A 203 -7.97 15.45 26.32
N LEU A 204 -9.18 14.92 26.01
CA LEU A 204 -10.24 15.69 25.37
C LEU A 204 -10.67 16.85 26.24
N PRO A 205 -10.54 18.13 25.78
CA PRO A 205 -11.04 19.28 26.53
C PRO A 205 -12.56 19.27 26.61
N ARG A 206 -13.10 19.59 27.77
CA ARG A 206 -14.57 19.66 27.99
C ARG A 206 -15.27 20.61 27.00
N GLY A 207 -14.69 21.78 26.74
CA GLY A 207 -15.25 22.74 25.78
C GLY A 207 -15.30 22.22 24.35
N SER A 208 -14.30 21.43 23.90
CA SER A 208 -14.34 20.81 22.59
C SER A 208 -15.45 19.76 22.48
N PHE A 209 -15.65 18.97 23.54
CA PHE A 209 -16.74 18.00 23.61
C PHE A 209 -18.10 18.67 23.58
N GLU A 210 -18.31 19.75 24.38
CA GLU A 210 -19.54 20.52 24.40
C GLU A 210 -19.83 21.21 23.06
N GLY A 211 -18.79 21.73 22.38
CA GLY A 211 -18.93 22.26 21.02
C GLY A 211 -19.41 21.22 20.00
N VAL A 212 -18.97 19.96 20.13
CA VAL A 212 -19.48 18.85 19.28
C VAL A 212 -20.95 18.56 19.62
N LEU A 213 -21.34 18.58 20.90
CA LEU A 213 -22.74 18.39 21.30
C LEU A 213 -23.63 19.49 20.75
N ASP A 214 -23.19 20.76 20.83
CA ASP A 214 -23.93 21.90 20.29
C ASP A 214 -24.12 21.82 18.79
N MET A 215 -23.06 21.41 18.08
CA MET A 215 -23.13 21.14 16.63
C MET A 215 -24.14 20.03 16.30
N LEU A 216 -24.11 18.91 17.03
CA LEU A 216 -25.05 17.80 16.83
C LEU A 216 -26.50 18.16 17.21
N ALA A 217 -26.67 19.10 18.14
CA ALA A 217 -27.98 19.62 18.54
C ALA A 217 -28.53 20.73 17.63
N GLY A 218 -27.84 21.06 16.53
CA GLY A 218 -28.24 22.15 15.63
C GLY A 218 -27.99 23.55 16.18
N ARG A 219 -27.22 23.67 17.26
CA ARG A 219 -26.93 24.97 17.92
C ARG A 219 -25.67 25.63 17.35
N TYR A 220 -25.45 25.49 16.06
CA TYR A 220 -24.26 26.06 15.43
C TYR A 220 -24.49 27.55 15.14
N PRO A 221 -23.62 28.45 15.61
CA PRO A 221 -23.78 29.88 15.36
C PRO A 221 -23.27 30.22 13.95
N SER A 222 -23.98 29.81 12.91
CA SER A 222 -23.69 30.22 11.54
C SER A 222 -24.96 30.76 10.89
N ASP A 223 -24.88 31.96 10.34
CA ASP A 223 -25.98 32.59 9.60
C ASP A 223 -26.36 31.85 8.30
N GLU A 224 -25.55 30.86 7.88
CA GLU A 224 -25.76 30.02 6.69
C GLU A 224 -26.63 28.79 6.96
N PHE A 225 -26.76 28.35 8.20
CA PHE A 225 -27.63 27.24 8.63
C PHE A 225 -28.67 27.73 9.62
N SER A 226 -29.69 28.39 9.08
CA SER A 226 -30.92 28.62 9.85
C SER A 226 -31.70 27.32 9.97
N GLU A 227 -32.28 27.07 11.15
CA GLU A 227 -33.13 25.93 11.52
C GLU A 227 -34.17 25.54 10.48
#